data_21da824c2b555669eb8277d7aede1709
#
_entry.id   21da824c2b555669eb8277d7aede1709
#
_cell.length_a   1.000
_cell.length_b   1.000
_cell.length_c   1.000
_cell.angle_alpha   90.00
_cell.angle_beta   90.00
_cell.angle_gamma   90.00
#
_symmetry.space_group_name_H-M   'P 1'
#
loop_
_entity.id
_entity.type
_entity.pdbx_description
1 polymer ?
#
loop_
_entity_poly.entity_id
_entity_poly.type
_entity_poly.pdbx_seq_one_letter_code
_entity_poly.pdbx_strand_id
1 'polypeptide(L)'
;MKYLYSLLWLCTVFFFSCNGGLPDAEETEGEIEIFPDYKGVAVPCNIAPLNFKLKEPCEAIALFSGKDQQIRVDSDNGSFQIPEKKWRRLLDASVGGNLTVGIYICKDDRWFRYPPFSIQVIKDKIDPYLVYRRIAPGYR
;
A
#
# COMPACT_ATOMS: atom_id res chain seq x y z
N MET A 1 -8.69 -46.75 23.60
CA MET A 1 -8.51 -45.41 24.23
C MET A 1 -7.12 -44.80 24.05
N LYS A 2 -6.06 -45.56 23.92
CA LYS A 2 -4.70 -45.04 23.70
C LYS A 2 -4.50 -44.29 22.36
N TYR A 3 -5.25 -44.64 21.33
CA TYR A 3 -5.15 -44.01 20.01
C TYR A 3 -5.95 -42.70 19.88
N LEU A 4 -6.92 -42.48 20.76
CA LEU A 4 -7.73 -41.24 20.76
C LEU A 4 -6.92 -40.05 21.24
N TYR A 5 -6.04 -40.25 22.21
CA TYR A 5 -5.15 -39.18 22.73
C TYR A 5 -4.02 -38.83 21.74
N SER A 6 -3.56 -39.82 20.96
CA SER A 6 -2.55 -39.62 19.92
C SER A 6 -3.10 -38.80 18.74
N LEU A 7 -4.38 -38.98 18.40
CA LEU A 7 -5.05 -38.22 17.34
C LEU A 7 -5.35 -36.77 17.79
N LEU A 8 -5.66 -36.59 19.08
CA LEU A 8 -5.92 -35.27 19.64
C LEU A 8 -4.63 -34.39 19.70
N TRP A 9 -3.49 -35.06 19.90
CA TRP A 9 -2.19 -34.34 19.97
C TRP A 9 -1.66 -33.93 18.58
N LEU A 10 -2.09 -34.64 17.52
CA LEU A 10 -1.71 -34.31 16.14
C LEU A 10 -2.48 -33.10 15.56
N CYS A 11 -3.67 -32.80 16.10
CA CYS A 11 -4.47 -31.66 15.65
C CYS A 11 -4.02 -30.30 16.22
N THR A 12 -3.17 -30.25 17.22
CA THR A 12 -2.77 -28.98 17.86
C THR A 12 -1.58 -28.29 17.20
N VAL A 13 -0.97 -28.88 16.16
CA VAL A 13 0.25 -28.35 15.53
C VAL A 13 -0.02 -27.49 14.30
N PHE A 14 -1.29 -27.37 13.84
CA PHE A 14 -1.60 -26.68 12.57
C PHE A 14 -2.09 -25.22 12.70
N PHE A 15 -1.96 -24.59 13.87
CA PHE A 15 -2.27 -23.17 14.01
C PHE A 15 -1.02 -22.26 14.09
N PHE A 16 0.03 -22.56 13.30
CA PHE A 16 0.97 -21.52 12.92
C PHE A 16 0.33 -20.73 11.77
N SER A 17 -0.65 -19.88 12.12
CA SER A 17 -1.03 -18.76 11.29
C SER A 17 0.22 -17.90 11.12
N CYS A 18 0.85 -17.97 9.95
CA CYS A 18 1.80 -16.95 9.51
C CYS A 18 1.02 -15.62 9.39
N ASN A 19 0.83 -14.93 10.50
CA ASN A 19 0.58 -13.51 10.45
C ASN A 19 1.85 -12.91 9.84
N GLY A 20 1.78 -12.54 8.57
CA GLY A 20 2.80 -11.77 7.89
C GLY A 20 2.94 -10.41 8.57
N GLY A 21 3.52 -10.40 9.77
CA GLY A 21 3.86 -9.18 10.50
C GLY A 21 4.79 -8.32 9.66
N LEU A 22 4.77 -7.00 9.91
CA LEU A 22 5.79 -6.12 9.34
C LEU A 22 7.16 -6.53 9.87
N PRO A 23 8.22 -6.41 9.06
CA PRO A 23 9.57 -6.69 9.51
C PRO A 23 9.96 -5.73 10.64
N ASP A 24 10.84 -6.21 11.52
CA ASP A 24 11.53 -5.34 12.45
C ASP A 24 12.45 -4.42 11.64
N ALA A 25 12.20 -3.11 11.70
CA ALA A 25 12.85 -2.13 10.85
C ALA A 25 13.43 -0.98 11.65
N GLU A 26 14.65 -0.60 11.33
CA GLU A 26 15.29 0.59 11.88
C GLU A 26 14.62 1.85 11.29
N GLU A 27 14.33 2.84 12.13
CA GLU A 27 13.84 4.12 11.64
C GLU A 27 14.98 4.88 10.97
N THR A 28 14.73 5.39 9.78
CA THR A 28 15.69 6.20 9.05
C THR A 28 15.21 7.64 8.92
N GLU A 29 16.14 8.57 8.94
CA GLU A 29 15.88 9.98 8.65
C GLU A 29 15.87 10.21 7.14
N GLY A 30 15.11 11.21 6.70
CA GLY A 30 14.99 11.59 5.30
C GLY A 30 13.67 11.17 4.68
N GLU A 31 13.44 11.65 3.47
CA GLU A 31 12.23 11.36 2.72
C GLU A 31 12.49 10.28 1.67
N ILE A 32 11.53 9.37 1.55
CA ILE A 32 11.54 8.38 0.47
C ILE A 32 11.16 9.04 -0.87
N GLU A 33 11.95 8.83 -1.92
CA GLU A 33 11.62 9.29 -3.26
C GLU A 33 10.75 8.26 -3.98
N ILE A 34 9.55 8.68 -4.37
CA ILE A 34 8.57 7.87 -5.11
C ILE A 34 8.18 8.53 -6.41
N PHE A 35 7.78 7.74 -7.40
CA PHE A 35 7.28 8.23 -8.68
C PHE A 35 6.04 7.45 -9.14
N PRO A 36 4.90 8.12 -9.42
CA PRO A 36 4.64 9.54 -9.19
C PRO A 36 4.69 9.93 -7.71
N ASP A 37 4.96 11.21 -7.41
CA ASP A 37 4.98 11.69 -6.04
C ASP A 37 3.57 12.02 -5.55
N TYR A 38 3.08 11.18 -4.64
CA TYR A 38 1.76 11.30 -4.03
C TYR A 38 1.79 11.83 -2.59
N LYS A 39 2.92 12.33 -2.13
CA LYS A 39 3.06 12.85 -0.77
C LYS A 39 2.24 14.12 -0.58
N GLY A 40 1.37 14.13 0.42
CA GLY A 40 0.56 15.30 0.78
C GLY A 40 -0.52 15.70 -0.24
N VAL A 41 -0.84 14.86 -1.22
CA VAL A 41 -1.87 15.16 -2.22
C VAL A 41 -3.28 14.92 -1.68
N ALA A 42 -4.26 15.65 -2.26
CA ALA A 42 -5.68 15.38 -2.06
C ALA A 42 -6.22 14.62 -3.26
N VAL A 43 -6.93 13.51 -3.01
CA VAL A 43 -7.47 12.65 -4.04
C VAL A 43 -8.97 12.44 -3.90
N PRO A 44 -9.71 12.31 -5.01
CA PRO A 44 -11.12 11.97 -5.01
C PRO A 44 -11.36 10.56 -4.45
N CYS A 45 -12.52 10.35 -3.79
CA CYS A 45 -12.85 9.08 -3.16
C CYS A 45 -13.08 7.91 -4.13
N ASN A 46 -13.17 8.17 -5.43
CA ASN A 46 -13.32 7.15 -6.48
C ASN A 46 -12.13 7.05 -7.43
N ILE A 47 -10.96 7.56 -7.02
CA ILE A 47 -9.75 7.48 -7.86
C ILE A 47 -9.27 6.02 -8.01
N ALA A 48 -8.65 5.75 -9.16
CA ALA A 48 -7.96 4.48 -9.40
C ALA A 48 -6.79 4.27 -8.42
N PRO A 49 -6.31 3.01 -8.25
CA PRO A 49 -5.17 2.74 -7.40
C PRO A 49 -3.96 3.62 -7.73
N LEU A 50 -3.41 4.26 -6.70
CA LEU A 50 -2.24 5.12 -6.83
C LEU A 50 -0.96 4.27 -6.86
N ASN A 51 -0.77 3.52 -7.93
CA ASN A 51 0.42 2.72 -8.13
C ASN A 51 1.64 3.63 -8.27
N PHE A 52 2.74 3.26 -7.65
CA PHE A 52 3.98 4.03 -7.70
C PHE A 52 5.20 3.11 -7.65
N LYS A 53 6.35 3.68 -7.89
CA LYS A 53 7.64 3.00 -7.75
C LYS A 53 8.63 3.84 -6.95
N LEU A 54 9.55 3.15 -6.30
CA LEU A 54 10.71 3.78 -5.69
C LEU A 54 11.69 4.22 -6.78
N LYS A 55 12.48 5.24 -6.50
CA LYS A 55 13.54 5.69 -7.40
C LYS A 55 14.60 4.61 -7.63
N GLU A 56 15.00 3.93 -6.56
CA GLU A 56 15.94 2.83 -6.60
C GLU A 56 15.21 1.49 -6.48
N PRO A 57 15.44 0.53 -7.40
CA PRO A 57 14.88 -0.80 -7.28
C PRO A 57 15.42 -1.51 -6.04
N CYS A 58 14.52 -1.96 -5.17
CA CYS A 58 14.86 -2.76 -3.98
C CYS A 58 13.65 -3.56 -3.52
N GLU A 59 13.88 -4.56 -2.70
CA GLU A 59 12.80 -5.22 -1.96
C GLU A 59 12.18 -4.23 -0.98
N ALA A 60 10.87 -4.10 -1.02
CA ALA A 60 10.16 -3.10 -0.21
C ALA A 60 8.73 -3.50 0.11
N ILE A 61 8.18 -2.88 1.15
CA ILE A 61 6.79 -3.02 1.58
C ILE A 61 6.16 -1.64 1.67
N ALA A 62 4.99 -1.46 1.06
CA ALA A 62 4.13 -0.30 1.25
C ALA A 62 2.93 -0.68 2.11
N LEU A 63 2.70 0.07 3.18
CA LEU A 63 1.57 -0.09 4.08
C LEU A 63 0.67 1.13 3.98
N PHE A 64 -0.51 0.95 3.42
CA PHE A 64 -1.54 1.98 3.37
C PHE A 64 -2.50 1.78 4.54
N SER A 65 -2.64 2.77 5.38
CA SER A 65 -3.48 2.73 6.58
C SER A 65 -4.54 3.81 6.52
N GLY A 66 -5.79 3.42 6.61
CA GLY A 66 -6.95 4.29 6.83
C GLY A 66 -7.47 4.15 8.25
N LYS A 67 -8.72 4.60 8.48
CA LYS A 67 -9.34 4.58 9.79
C LYS A 67 -9.45 3.16 10.37
N ASP A 68 -10.01 2.21 9.59
CA ASP A 68 -10.31 0.84 10.04
C ASP A 68 -9.80 -0.22 9.04
N GLN A 69 -9.05 0.20 8.03
CA GLN A 69 -8.58 -0.65 6.93
C GLN A 69 -7.09 -0.44 6.69
N GLN A 70 -6.42 -1.53 6.37
CA GLN A 70 -5.01 -1.51 5.96
C GLN A 70 -4.80 -2.36 4.72
N ILE A 71 -3.89 -1.93 3.87
CA ILE A 71 -3.40 -2.69 2.72
C ILE A 71 -1.89 -2.77 2.81
N ARG A 72 -1.37 -3.99 2.87
CA ARG A 72 0.05 -4.26 2.68
C ARG A 72 0.27 -4.68 1.23
N VAL A 73 1.26 -4.08 0.58
CA VAL A 73 1.72 -4.42 -0.75
C VAL A 73 3.22 -4.68 -0.69
N ASP A 74 3.63 -5.88 -1.01
CA ASP A 74 5.04 -6.28 -1.08
C ASP A 74 5.54 -6.11 -2.51
N SER A 75 6.82 -5.80 -2.67
CA SER A 75 7.48 -5.61 -3.95
C SER A 75 8.94 -6.02 -3.89
N ASP A 76 9.38 -6.81 -4.85
CA ASP A 76 10.79 -7.26 -4.95
C ASP A 76 11.68 -6.23 -5.65
N ASN A 77 11.08 -5.26 -6.35
CA ASN A 77 11.79 -4.29 -7.18
C ASN A 77 11.40 -2.83 -6.91
N GLY A 78 10.68 -2.58 -5.80
CA GLY A 78 10.22 -1.25 -5.44
C GLY A 78 9.06 -0.71 -6.28
N SER A 79 8.41 -1.53 -7.13
CA SER A 79 7.21 -1.15 -7.88
C SER A 79 5.96 -1.70 -7.21
N PHE A 80 5.06 -0.83 -6.80
CA PHE A 80 3.87 -1.20 -6.05
C PHE A 80 2.62 -1.18 -6.92
N GLN A 81 1.95 -2.33 -6.98
CA GLN A 81 0.66 -2.51 -7.65
C GLN A 81 -0.41 -2.77 -6.60
N ILE A 82 -1.27 -1.79 -6.38
CA ILE A 82 -2.29 -1.85 -5.32
C ILE A 82 -3.50 -2.62 -5.85
N PRO A 83 -3.96 -3.69 -5.16
CA PRO A 83 -5.14 -4.44 -5.60
C PRO A 83 -6.42 -3.57 -5.56
N GLU A 84 -7.09 -3.43 -6.71
CA GLU A 84 -8.22 -2.50 -6.90
C GLU A 84 -9.34 -2.68 -5.87
N LYS A 85 -9.74 -3.93 -5.59
CA LYS A 85 -10.81 -4.21 -4.62
C LYS A 85 -10.47 -3.77 -3.21
N LYS A 86 -9.21 -3.97 -2.78
CA LYS A 86 -8.73 -3.53 -1.47
C LYS A 86 -8.64 -2.01 -1.43
N TRP A 87 -8.13 -1.39 -2.51
CA TRP A 87 -8.02 0.04 -2.64
C TRP A 87 -9.38 0.74 -2.50
N ARG A 88 -10.41 0.27 -3.23
CA ARG A 88 -11.76 0.83 -3.12
C ARG A 88 -12.30 0.78 -1.69
N ARG A 89 -12.16 -0.34 -0.99
CA ARG A 89 -12.59 -0.47 0.39
C ARG A 89 -11.85 0.49 1.33
N LEU A 90 -10.55 0.67 1.11
CA LEU A 90 -9.73 1.60 1.88
C LEU A 90 -10.18 3.05 1.66
N LEU A 91 -10.42 3.45 0.41
CA LEU A 91 -10.94 4.79 0.07
C LEU A 91 -12.32 5.01 0.70
N ASP A 92 -13.26 4.09 0.52
CA ASP A 92 -14.63 4.20 1.06
C ASP A 92 -14.62 4.40 2.58
N ALA A 93 -13.75 3.68 3.30
CA ALA A 93 -13.60 3.82 4.76
C ALA A 93 -12.90 5.13 5.17
N SER A 94 -12.23 5.81 4.26
CA SER A 94 -11.38 6.98 4.55
C SER A 94 -11.89 8.28 3.96
N VAL A 95 -13.10 8.30 3.41
CA VAL A 95 -13.71 9.50 2.80
C VAL A 95 -13.78 10.65 3.81
N GLY A 96 -13.23 11.80 3.43
CA GLY A 96 -13.14 12.99 4.26
C GLY A 96 -12.04 12.94 5.32
N GLY A 97 -11.17 11.93 5.27
CA GLY A 97 -10.04 11.74 6.17
C GLY A 97 -8.72 11.62 5.41
N ASN A 98 -7.72 11.08 6.08
CA ASN A 98 -6.39 10.87 5.55
C ASN A 98 -6.02 9.38 5.51
N LEU A 99 -5.31 8.98 4.48
CA LEU A 99 -4.53 7.75 4.44
C LEU A 99 -3.11 8.05 4.89
N THR A 100 -2.53 7.15 5.66
CA THR A 100 -1.10 7.17 5.99
C THR A 100 -0.40 6.07 5.20
N VAL A 101 0.71 6.40 4.56
CA VAL A 101 1.51 5.47 3.77
C VAL A 101 2.87 5.32 4.42
N GLY A 102 3.15 4.13 4.93
CA GLY A 102 4.46 3.74 5.48
C GLY A 102 5.23 2.92 4.44
N ILE A 103 6.49 3.25 4.23
CA ILE A 103 7.38 2.53 3.31
C ILE A 103 8.51 1.89 4.11
N TYR A 104 8.70 0.60 3.86
CA TYR A 104 9.80 -0.19 4.40
C TYR A 104 10.65 -0.67 3.23
N ILE A 105 11.95 -0.55 3.33
CA ILE A 105 12.89 -1.04 2.32
C ILE A 105 13.89 -2.00 2.94
N CYS A 106 14.29 -3.02 2.18
CA CYS A 106 15.34 -3.96 2.54
C CYS A 106 16.64 -3.55 1.85
N LYS A 107 17.71 -3.33 2.64
CA LYS A 107 19.08 -3.12 2.17
C LYS A 107 20.04 -3.98 3.00
N ASP A 108 20.87 -4.77 2.35
CA ASP A 108 21.86 -5.63 3.01
C ASP A 108 21.23 -6.53 4.11
N ASP A 109 20.12 -7.18 3.77
CA ASP A 109 19.31 -8.04 4.67
C ASP A 109 18.79 -7.34 5.94
N ARG A 110 18.76 -6.00 5.96
CA ARG A 110 18.17 -5.20 7.03
C ARG A 110 17.02 -4.35 6.52
N TRP A 111 15.99 -4.21 7.34
CA TRP A 111 14.83 -3.40 7.02
C TRP A 111 14.94 -2.00 7.61
N PHE A 112 14.57 -1.01 6.81
CA PHE A 112 14.54 0.40 7.18
C PHE A 112 13.14 0.96 6.94
N ARG A 113 12.64 1.71 7.91
CA ARG A 113 11.35 2.38 7.83
C ARG A 113 11.56 3.88 7.62
N TYR A 114 11.01 4.41 6.55
CA TYR A 114 10.98 5.85 6.29
C TYR A 114 9.83 6.52 7.02
N PRO A 115 9.94 7.85 7.33
CA PRO A 115 8.84 8.63 7.84
C PRO A 115 7.60 8.47 6.95
N PRO A 116 6.43 8.15 7.52
CA PRO A 116 5.23 7.97 6.74
C PRO A 116 4.74 9.30 6.18
N PHE A 117 4.09 9.26 5.01
CA PHE A 117 3.42 10.42 4.43
C PHE A 117 1.90 10.21 4.39
N SER A 118 1.16 11.29 4.19
CA SER A 118 -0.30 11.26 4.14
C SER A 118 -0.84 11.61 2.76
N ILE A 119 -2.04 11.06 2.48
CA ILE A 119 -2.85 11.35 1.30
C ILE A 119 -4.25 11.70 1.82
N GLN A 120 -4.77 12.86 1.44
CA GLN A 120 -6.11 13.28 1.84
C GLN A 120 -7.15 12.68 0.89
N VAL A 121 -8.20 12.04 1.42
CA VAL A 121 -9.31 11.52 0.63
C VAL A 121 -10.49 12.48 0.72
N ILE A 122 -10.75 13.24 -0.33
CA ILE A 122 -11.86 14.19 -0.38
C ILE A 122 -13.18 13.50 -0.76
N LYS A 123 -14.30 14.13 -0.44
CA LYS A 123 -15.65 13.60 -0.71
C LYS A 123 -16.04 13.68 -2.19
N ASP A 124 -15.39 14.55 -2.93
CA ASP A 124 -15.68 14.75 -4.35
C ASP A 124 -15.32 13.51 -5.16
N LYS A 125 -16.07 13.31 -6.24
CA LYS A 125 -15.88 12.20 -7.17
C LYS A 125 -15.41 12.74 -8.52
N ILE A 126 -14.55 11.96 -9.18
CA ILE A 126 -14.24 12.18 -10.58
C ILE A 126 -15.41 11.69 -11.43
N ASP A 127 -15.79 12.46 -12.44
CA ASP A 127 -16.76 12.04 -13.43
C ASP A 127 -16.27 10.79 -14.18
N PRO A 128 -17.18 9.87 -14.57
CA PRO A 128 -16.80 8.66 -15.30
C PRO A 128 -16.32 8.96 -16.73
N TYR A 129 -16.47 10.20 -17.18
CA TYR A 129 -16.10 10.61 -18.52
C TYR A 129 -15.01 11.67 -18.50
N LEU A 130 -13.96 11.45 -19.30
CA LEU A 130 -12.92 12.44 -19.56
C LEU A 130 -13.22 13.10 -20.92
N VAL A 131 -13.54 14.40 -20.90
CA VAL A 131 -13.75 15.18 -22.12
C VAL A 131 -12.51 16.00 -22.40
N TYR A 132 -11.91 15.81 -23.57
CA TYR A 132 -10.77 16.63 -24.02
C TYR A 132 -10.93 17.04 -25.48
N ARG A 133 -10.42 18.23 -25.79
CA ARG A 133 -10.33 18.71 -27.18
C ARG A 133 -9.00 18.32 -27.77
N ARG A 134 -9.02 17.48 -28.79
CA ARG A 134 -7.82 17.19 -29.57
C ARG A 134 -7.54 18.38 -30.52
N ILE A 135 -6.47 19.10 -30.30
CA ILE A 135 -6.00 20.12 -31.23
C ILE A 135 -4.95 19.45 -32.10
N ALA A 136 -5.21 19.35 -33.41
CA ALA A 136 -4.19 18.90 -34.35
C ALA A 136 -3.04 19.93 -34.39
N PRO A 137 -1.76 19.50 -34.38
CA PRO A 137 -0.65 20.42 -34.56
C PRO A 137 -0.81 21.14 -35.90
N GLY A 138 -0.96 22.47 -35.86
CA GLY A 138 -0.90 23.27 -37.07
C GLY A 138 0.54 23.36 -37.55
N TYR A 139 0.88 22.65 -38.59
CA TYR A 139 2.14 22.90 -39.31
C TYR A 139 1.99 24.22 -40.08
N ARG A 140 2.87 25.19 -39.78
CA ARG A 140 3.16 26.34 -40.64
C ARG A 140 4.45 26.07 -41.39
#